data_164237ddea3ee000240bc19dc83eb60f
#
_entry.id   164237ddea3ee000240bc19dc83eb60f
#
_cell.length_a   1.000
_cell.length_b   1.000
_cell.length_c   1.000
_cell.angle_alpha   90.00
_cell.angle_beta   90.00
_cell.angle_gamma   90.00
#
_symmetry.space_group_name_H-M   'P 1'
#
loop_
_entity.id
_entity.type
_entity.pdbx_description
1 polymer ?
#
loop_
_entity_poly.entity_id
_entity_poly.type
_entity_poly.pdbx_seq_one_letter_code
_entity_poly.pdbx_strand_id
1 'polypeptide(L)'
;IYIRFNWTGTWGYAWFVDDFKIVQQPDNDIQASSGWIYSNEHYGGVEYGRTPITHTSSIYTVGSSVFNFGALDQTNVSFTADFTGPSNFVSSSSIAILESDSTIALENDESLSLQVGLYNGTYTFVSDADTIGGSTDFNNTFYRNFEITTDIFSLDGIDNHPSGYEDLGSYGTASWADPGNADGFMCANMYHFNQTDQLNSVKVLLSSAGTGSNA
;
A
#
# COMPACT_ATOMS: atom_id res chain seq x y z
N ILE A 1 -29.53 -13.02 19.62
CA ILE A 1 -28.73 -12.00 18.92
C ILE A 1 -29.68 -11.23 18.03
N TYR A 2 -29.64 -9.91 18.10
CA TYR A 2 -30.40 -9.05 17.23
C TYR A 2 -29.43 -8.28 16.35
N ILE A 3 -29.64 -8.29 15.04
CA ILE A 3 -28.84 -7.54 14.07
C ILE A 3 -29.72 -6.45 13.51
N ARG A 4 -29.21 -5.24 13.49
CA ARG A 4 -29.90 -4.08 12.98
C ARG A 4 -29.00 -3.35 11.99
N PHE A 5 -29.49 -3.18 10.76
CA PHE A 5 -28.93 -2.24 9.81
C PHE A 5 -29.56 -0.87 10.05
N ASN A 6 -28.74 0.12 10.29
CA ASN A 6 -29.19 1.49 10.51
C ASN A 6 -28.38 2.45 9.63
N TRP A 7 -29.07 3.15 8.74
CA TRP A 7 -28.45 4.21 7.97
C TRP A 7 -29.01 5.56 8.43
N THR A 8 -28.10 6.46 8.77
CA THR A 8 -28.37 7.86 9.07
C THR A 8 -27.59 8.73 8.10
N GLY A 9 -28.26 9.37 7.17
CA GLY A 9 -27.65 10.28 6.20
C GLY A 9 -28.70 11.11 5.50
N THR A 10 -28.38 12.38 5.22
CA THR A 10 -29.28 13.34 4.55
C THR A 10 -28.94 13.53 3.07
N TRP A 11 -27.78 13.05 2.66
CA TRP A 11 -27.28 13.18 1.28
C TRP A 11 -26.78 11.84 0.82
N GLY A 12 -27.29 11.34 -0.24
CA GLY A 12 -26.62 10.24 -0.73
C GLY A 12 -27.22 9.28 -1.69
N TYR A 13 -26.35 8.47 -2.10
CA TYR A 13 -26.58 7.30 -2.89
C TYR A 13 -27.28 6.22 -2.06
N ALA A 14 -27.93 5.29 -2.72
CA ALA A 14 -28.55 4.16 -2.08
C ALA A 14 -27.50 3.29 -1.39
N TRP A 15 -27.85 2.78 -0.21
CA TRP A 15 -27.05 1.76 0.47
C TRP A 15 -27.53 0.39 0.02
N PHE A 16 -26.62 -0.38 -0.57
CA PHE A 16 -26.90 -1.75 -0.98
C PHE A 16 -26.27 -2.68 0.02
N VAL A 17 -27.03 -3.62 0.54
CA VAL A 17 -26.55 -4.71 1.38
C VAL A 17 -26.91 -6.01 0.69
N ASP A 18 -25.89 -6.79 0.35
CA ASP A 18 -26.04 -8.08 -0.34
C ASP A 18 -25.19 -9.13 0.38
N ASP A 19 -25.47 -10.40 0.17
CA ASP A 19 -24.72 -11.55 0.66
C ASP A 19 -24.41 -11.54 2.17
N PHE A 20 -25.32 -11.00 2.99
CA PHE A 20 -25.14 -10.96 4.44
C PHE A 20 -25.07 -12.39 5.02
N LYS A 21 -23.99 -12.68 5.73
CA LYS A 21 -23.75 -13.96 6.38
C LYS A 21 -23.38 -13.75 7.85
N ILE A 22 -23.85 -14.63 8.72
CA ILE A 22 -23.34 -14.77 10.08
C ILE A 22 -22.50 -16.04 10.09
N VAL A 23 -21.21 -15.87 10.32
CA VAL A 23 -20.27 -16.98 10.40
C VAL A 23 -19.65 -17.01 11.81
N GLN A 24 -19.20 -18.17 12.25
CA GLN A 24 -18.38 -18.25 13.43
C GLN A 24 -17.01 -17.65 13.11
N GLN A 25 -16.54 -16.76 13.97
CA GLN A 25 -15.18 -16.24 13.88
C GLN A 25 -14.19 -17.41 14.06
N PRO A 26 -13.17 -17.54 13.23
CA PRO A 26 -12.14 -18.55 13.41
C PRO A 26 -11.37 -18.28 14.72
N ASP A 27 -10.86 -19.34 15.33
CA ASP A 27 -10.02 -19.19 16.53
C ASP A 27 -8.71 -18.46 16.20
N ASN A 28 -8.11 -18.78 15.06
CA ASN A 28 -6.83 -18.23 14.61
C ASN A 28 -6.96 -17.75 13.15
N ASP A 29 -6.72 -16.46 12.91
CA ASP A 29 -6.74 -15.86 11.58
C ASP A 29 -6.03 -14.50 11.67
N ILE A 30 -4.81 -14.40 11.15
CA ILE A 30 -4.09 -13.14 10.96
C ILE A 30 -4.24 -12.67 9.53
N GLN A 31 -4.39 -11.37 9.33
CA GLN A 31 -4.65 -10.79 8.01
C GLN A 31 -3.61 -9.70 7.70
N ALA A 32 -2.91 -9.84 6.60
CA ALA A 32 -2.08 -8.78 6.06
C ALA A 32 -2.96 -7.65 5.51
N SER A 33 -2.83 -6.44 6.04
CA SER A 33 -3.69 -5.32 5.64
C SER A 33 -3.01 -4.33 4.70
N SER A 34 -1.70 -4.16 4.81
CA SER A 34 -0.90 -3.28 3.95
C SER A 34 0.57 -3.61 4.09
N GLY A 35 1.36 -3.27 3.08
CA GLY A 35 2.81 -3.35 3.13
C GLY A 35 3.43 -2.13 2.48
N TRP A 36 4.62 -1.75 2.93
CA TRP A 36 5.35 -0.59 2.43
C TRP A 36 6.85 -0.84 2.38
N ILE A 37 7.49 -0.06 1.51
CA ILE A 37 8.94 0.12 1.47
C ILE A 37 9.22 1.56 1.10
N TYR A 38 9.87 2.31 1.97
CA TYR A 38 10.22 3.69 1.71
C TYR A 38 11.61 4.03 2.28
N SER A 39 12.22 5.07 1.74
CA SER A 39 13.46 5.59 2.26
C SER A 39 13.20 6.55 3.43
N ASN A 40 13.94 6.41 4.53
CA ASN A 40 13.90 7.35 5.65
C ASN A 40 14.45 8.74 5.28
N GLU A 41 15.21 8.84 4.20
CA GLU A 41 15.73 10.12 3.68
C GLU A 41 14.67 10.89 2.90
N HIS A 42 13.59 10.22 2.47
CA HIS A 42 12.48 10.87 1.80
C HIS A 42 11.59 11.58 2.81
N TYR A 43 11.32 12.86 2.60
CA TYR A 43 10.48 13.64 3.49
C TYR A 43 9.10 13.00 3.67
N GLY A 44 8.73 12.74 4.92
CA GLY A 44 7.43 12.16 5.27
C GLY A 44 7.27 10.69 4.95
N GLY A 45 8.34 9.94 4.67
CA GLY A 45 8.24 8.51 4.35
C GLY A 45 7.50 8.24 3.04
N VAL A 46 7.68 9.08 2.04
CA VAL A 46 7.02 8.93 0.75
C VAL A 46 7.52 7.69 0.03
N GLU A 47 6.59 6.85 -0.38
CA GLU A 47 6.85 5.66 -1.16
C GLU A 47 6.71 5.97 -2.66
N TYR A 48 7.75 5.67 -3.43
CA TYR A 48 7.74 5.84 -4.88
C TYR A 48 7.56 4.50 -5.59
N GLY A 49 6.72 4.47 -6.60
CA GLY A 49 6.66 3.33 -7.51
C GLY A 49 7.90 3.21 -8.39
N ARG A 50 8.50 4.35 -8.75
CA ARG A 50 9.78 4.41 -9.49
C ARG A 50 10.71 5.45 -8.89
N THR A 51 11.99 5.07 -8.74
CA THR A 51 13.04 5.96 -8.23
C THR A 51 14.30 5.83 -9.11
N PRO A 52 14.89 6.94 -9.57
CA PRO A 52 16.19 6.89 -10.25
C PRO A 52 17.28 6.35 -9.32
N ILE A 53 18.20 5.58 -9.88
CA ILE A 53 19.32 4.99 -9.12
C ILE A 53 20.19 6.06 -8.43
N THR A 54 20.29 7.24 -8.99
CA THR A 54 21.02 8.39 -8.43
C THR A 54 20.34 9.03 -7.22
N HIS A 55 19.08 8.69 -6.99
CA HIS A 55 18.25 9.20 -5.90
C HIS A 55 17.80 8.12 -4.91
N THR A 56 18.36 6.91 -5.02
CA THR A 56 18.15 5.87 -4.02
C THR A 56 18.85 6.23 -2.71
N SER A 57 18.28 5.78 -1.61
CA SER A 57 18.87 5.84 -0.28
C SER A 57 19.68 4.59 0.02
N SER A 58 20.50 4.65 1.06
CA SER A 58 21.18 3.48 1.61
C SER A 58 20.36 2.74 2.67
N ILE A 59 19.33 3.40 3.23
CA ILE A 59 18.48 2.83 4.28
C ILE A 59 17.02 2.95 3.85
N TYR A 60 16.34 1.81 3.92
CA TYR A 60 14.92 1.70 3.63
C TYR A 60 14.20 1.07 4.81
N THR A 61 13.06 1.65 5.21
CA THR A 61 12.12 1.02 6.13
C THR A 61 11.20 0.11 5.35
N VAL A 62 11.21 -1.16 5.70
CA VAL A 62 10.32 -2.19 5.15
C VAL A 62 9.36 -2.61 6.24
N GLY A 63 8.08 -2.57 5.97
CA GLY A 63 7.09 -2.87 6.99
C GLY A 63 5.77 -3.33 6.44
N SER A 64 4.95 -3.82 7.33
CA SER A 64 3.60 -4.26 7.01
C SER A 64 2.69 -4.18 8.23
N SER A 65 1.40 -4.04 7.99
CA SER A 65 0.39 -4.03 9.02
C SER A 65 -0.35 -5.37 9.03
N VAL A 66 -0.52 -5.93 10.23
CA VAL A 66 -1.24 -7.19 10.46
C VAL A 66 -2.39 -6.96 11.43
N PHE A 67 -3.53 -7.54 11.11
CA PHE A 67 -4.72 -7.58 11.95
C PHE A 67 -4.98 -9.01 12.41
N ASN A 68 -5.24 -9.20 13.71
CA ASN A 68 -5.71 -10.48 14.23
C ASN A 68 -7.23 -10.52 14.19
N PHE A 69 -7.78 -11.15 13.17
CA PHE A 69 -9.21 -11.41 13.03
C PHE A 69 -9.66 -12.61 13.86
N GLY A 70 -8.72 -13.43 14.34
CA GLY A 70 -9.00 -14.60 15.15
C GLY A 70 -9.62 -14.25 16.52
N ALA A 71 -10.40 -15.17 17.06
CA ALA A 71 -11.01 -15.04 18.40
C ALA A 71 -9.99 -15.18 19.53
N LEU A 72 -8.81 -15.75 19.26
CA LEU A 72 -7.73 -15.96 20.21
C LEU A 72 -6.54 -15.06 19.92
N ASP A 73 -5.80 -14.71 20.96
CA ASP A 73 -4.52 -14.02 20.82
C ASP A 73 -3.55 -14.90 20.04
N GLN A 74 -2.80 -14.27 19.13
CA GLN A 74 -1.80 -14.95 18.33
C GLN A 74 -0.41 -14.75 18.92
N THR A 75 0.37 -15.83 19.00
CA THR A 75 1.72 -15.82 19.54
C THR A 75 2.76 -15.91 18.44
N ASN A 76 3.93 -15.28 18.68
CA ASN A 76 5.07 -15.25 17.77
C ASN A 76 4.69 -14.80 16.35
N VAL A 77 3.86 -13.74 16.28
CA VAL A 77 3.48 -13.16 14.99
C VAL A 77 4.69 -12.51 14.35
N SER A 78 5.00 -12.94 13.14
CA SER A 78 6.11 -12.41 12.36
C SER A 78 5.70 -12.12 10.93
N PHE A 79 6.31 -11.09 10.33
CA PHE A 79 6.27 -10.91 8.90
C PHE A 79 7.64 -11.15 8.28
N THR A 80 7.64 -11.59 7.03
CA THR A 80 8.79 -11.64 6.15
C THR A 80 8.42 -10.97 4.84
N ALA A 81 9.19 -9.99 4.42
CA ALA A 81 9.11 -9.36 3.11
C ALA A 81 10.27 -9.87 2.26
N ASP A 82 9.98 -10.69 1.27
CA ASP A 82 10.95 -11.24 0.33
C ASP A 82 10.87 -10.50 -1.00
N PHE A 83 11.94 -9.80 -1.35
CA PHE A 83 12.05 -9.05 -2.59
C PHE A 83 12.97 -9.75 -3.57
N THR A 84 12.42 -10.06 -4.74
CA THR A 84 13.15 -10.60 -5.88
C THR A 84 13.33 -9.53 -6.95
N GLY A 85 14.55 -9.45 -7.52
CA GLY A 85 14.87 -8.43 -8.51
C GLY A 85 16.33 -8.49 -8.93
N PRO A 86 16.90 -7.39 -9.43
CA PRO A 86 18.32 -7.33 -9.78
C PRO A 86 19.26 -7.60 -8.60
N SER A 87 18.84 -7.25 -7.39
CA SER A 87 19.47 -7.65 -6.13
C SER A 87 18.35 -8.09 -5.17
N ASN A 88 18.40 -9.37 -4.75
CA ASN A 88 17.40 -9.90 -3.82
C ASN A 88 17.72 -9.45 -2.39
N PHE A 89 16.69 -9.23 -1.61
CA PHE A 89 16.80 -8.98 -0.17
C PHE A 89 15.58 -9.46 0.59
N VAL A 90 15.74 -9.68 1.89
CA VAL A 90 14.67 -10.10 2.79
C VAL A 90 14.70 -9.19 4.01
N SER A 91 13.52 -8.73 4.42
CA SER A 91 13.32 -8.01 5.68
C SER A 91 12.33 -8.78 6.55
N SER A 92 12.51 -8.73 7.87
CA SER A 92 11.60 -9.41 8.78
C SER A 92 11.52 -8.70 10.12
N SER A 93 10.35 -8.77 10.76
CA SER A 93 10.13 -8.30 12.12
C SER A 93 9.07 -9.16 12.81
N SER A 94 8.99 -9.10 14.14
CA SER A 94 8.07 -9.95 14.89
C SER A 94 7.64 -9.33 16.20
N ILE A 95 6.49 -9.82 16.71
CA ILE A 95 5.99 -9.51 18.04
C ILE A 95 5.60 -10.80 18.75
N ALA A 96 5.78 -10.84 20.06
CA ALA A 96 5.51 -12.03 20.85
C ALA A 96 4.02 -12.37 20.95
N ILE A 97 3.15 -11.37 21.06
CA ILE A 97 1.70 -11.53 21.17
C ILE A 97 1.00 -10.44 20.38
N LEU A 98 -0.01 -10.81 19.62
CA LEU A 98 -0.98 -9.92 18.98
C LEU A 98 -2.39 -10.31 19.50
N GLU A 99 -2.96 -9.43 20.32
CA GLU A 99 -4.28 -9.67 20.92
C GLU A 99 -5.37 -9.81 19.84
N SER A 100 -6.44 -10.56 20.17
CA SER A 100 -7.62 -10.67 19.31
C SER A 100 -8.19 -9.27 19.01
N ASP A 101 -8.69 -9.08 17.79
CA ASP A 101 -9.28 -7.82 17.29
C ASP A 101 -8.31 -6.61 17.33
N SER A 102 -7.00 -6.89 17.27
CA SER A 102 -5.96 -5.85 17.30
C SER A 102 -5.18 -5.79 16.00
N THR A 103 -4.68 -4.58 15.69
CA THR A 103 -3.81 -4.32 14.55
C THR A 103 -2.48 -3.78 15.03
N ILE A 104 -1.39 -4.23 14.42
CA ILE A 104 -0.05 -3.69 14.64
C ILE A 104 0.70 -3.50 13.34
N ALA A 105 1.57 -2.49 13.29
CA ALA A 105 2.57 -2.33 12.25
C ALA A 105 3.89 -2.96 12.74
N LEU A 106 4.50 -3.79 11.92
CA LEU A 106 5.81 -4.36 12.13
C LEU A 106 6.75 -3.83 11.05
N GLU A 107 7.89 -3.28 11.44
CA GLU A 107 8.86 -2.65 10.55
C GLU A 107 10.29 -3.04 10.91
N ASN A 108 11.17 -2.92 9.92
CA ASN A 108 12.61 -3.04 10.09
C ASN A 108 13.33 -2.13 9.09
N ASP A 109 14.44 -1.55 9.52
CA ASP A 109 15.31 -0.75 8.67
C ASP A 109 16.38 -1.63 8.03
N GLU A 110 16.43 -1.60 6.69
CA GLU A 110 17.35 -2.39 5.88
C GLU A 110 18.38 -1.50 5.19
N SER A 111 19.63 -1.90 5.25
CA SER A 111 20.72 -1.29 4.47
C SER A 111 20.76 -1.95 3.09
N LEU A 112 20.25 -1.25 2.07
CA LEU A 112 20.09 -1.81 0.73
C LEU A 112 21.06 -1.16 -0.27
N SER A 113 21.54 -1.99 -1.20
CA SER A 113 22.27 -1.56 -2.38
C SER A 113 21.46 -1.97 -3.62
N LEU A 114 20.49 -1.12 -3.96
CA LEU A 114 19.57 -1.38 -5.06
C LEU A 114 20.24 -1.20 -6.42
N GLN A 115 19.78 -1.94 -7.42
CA GLN A 115 20.23 -1.88 -8.80
C GLN A 115 19.05 -1.55 -9.71
N VAL A 116 19.33 -1.02 -10.90
CA VAL A 116 18.29 -0.71 -11.89
C VAL A 116 17.53 -1.97 -12.29
N GLY A 117 16.21 -1.88 -12.19
CA GLY A 117 15.25 -2.91 -12.57
C GLY A 117 14.08 -3.01 -11.62
N LEU A 118 13.18 -3.94 -11.92
CA LEU A 118 11.97 -4.22 -11.18
C LEU A 118 12.25 -5.12 -9.98
N TYR A 119 11.65 -4.77 -8.86
CA TYR A 119 11.61 -5.55 -7.63
C TYR A 119 10.18 -5.99 -7.34
N ASN A 120 10.00 -7.29 -7.09
CA ASN A 120 8.73 -7.88 -6.71
C ASN A 120 8.81 -8.34 -5.27
N GLY A 121 8.02 -7.72 -4.40
CA GLY A 121 7.98 -8.02 -2.98
C GLY A 121 6.78 -8.87 -2.61
N THR A 122 7.02 -9.90 -1.83
CA THR A 122 5.99 -10.73 -1.20
C THR A 122 6.11 -10.60 0.30
N TYR A 123 5.10 -10.06 0.92
CA TYR A 123 4.99 -9.94 2.38
C TYR A 123 4.13 -11.07 2.90
N THR A 124 4.66 -11.85 3.82
CA THR A 124 4.00 -13.02 4.37
C THR A 124 3.96 -12.92 5.89
N PHE A 125 2.80 -13.15 6.47
CA PHE A 125 2.61 -13.22 7.91
C PHE A 125 2.39 -14.65 8.37
N VAL A 126 2.94 -14.98 9.52
CA VAL A 126 2.69 -16.25 10.22
C VAL A 126 2.61 -16.02 11.73
N SER A 127 1.88 -16.89 12.42
CA SER A 127 1.93 -17.06 13.87
C SER A 127 2.13 -18.53 14.22
N ASP A 128 2.22 -18.87 15.51
CA ASP A 128 2.30 -20.28 15.93
C ASP A 128 1.08 -21.10 15.50
N ALA A 129 -0.08 -20.47 15.41
CA ALA A 129 -1.34 -21.14 15.15
C ALA A 129 -1.91 -20.88 13.75
N ASP A 130 -1.45 -19.84 13.06
CA ASP A 130 -1.84 -19.50 11.69
C ASP A 130 -0.58 -19.41 10.81
N THR A 131 -0.37 -20.48 10.03
CA THR A 131 0.80 -20.68 9.20
C THR A 131 0.41 -20.83 7.74
N ILE A 132 1.38 -20.57 6.81
CA ILE A 132 1.14 -20.78 5.38
C ILE A 132 0.82 -22.24 5.08
N GLY A 133 -0.20 -22.48 4.26
CA GLY A 133 -0.77 -23.80 3.96
C GLY A 133 -1.94 -24.20 4.85
N GLY A 134 -2.36 -23.33 5.77
CA GLY A 134 -3.56 -23.49 6.58
C GLY A 134 -4.86 -23.12 5.84
N SER A 135 -5.98 -23.22 6.53
CA SER A 135 -7.29 -22.88 5.96
C SER A 135 -7.58 -21.36 5.90
N THR A 136 -6.80 -20.56 6.59
CA THR A 136 -6.94 -19.11 6.75
C THR A 136 -5.83 -18.32 6.08
N ASP A 137 -4.85 -18.97 5.46
CA ASP A 137 -3.64 -18.36 4.91
C ASP A 137 -3.84 -17.52 3.64
N PHE A 138 -5.02 -17.53 3.05
CA PHE A 138 -5.32 -16.79 1.81
C PHE A 138 -5.22 -15.27 1.95
N ASN A 139 -5.25 -14.75 3.19
CA ASN A 139 -5.16 -13.32 3.52
C ASN A 139 -3.86 -12.95 4.28
N ASN A 140 -2.95 -13.91 4.47
CA ASN A 140 -1.68 -13.73 5.18
C ASN A 140 -0.57 -13.19 4.27
N THR A 141 -0.89 -12.89 3.02
CA THR A 141 0.10 -12.47 2.03
C THR A 141 -0.33 -11.17 1.35
N PHE A 142 0.63 -10.28 1.20
CA PHE A 142 0.48 -9.02 0.49
C PHE A 142 1.61 -8.85 -0.53
N TYR A 143 1.36 -8.15 -1.62
CA TYR A 143 2.35 -7.94 -2.68
C TYR A 143 2.65 -6.46 -2.85
N ARG A 144 3.92 -6.13 -3.09
CA ARG A 144 4.37 -4.78 -3.36
C ARG A 144 5.51 -4.78 -4.36
N ASN A 145 5.34 -4.04 -5.45
CA ASN A 145 6.37 -3.91 -6.46
C ASN A 145 6.89 -2.47 -6.51
N PHE A 146 8.17 -2.31 -6.82
CA PHE A 146 8.78 -1.02 -7.13
C PHE A 146 9.86 -1.20 -8.18
N GLU A 147 10.26 -0.11 -8.83
CA GLU A 147 11.28 -0.13 -9.86
C GLU A 147 12.36 0.91 -9.60
N ILE A 148 13.60 0.48 -9.67
CA ILE A 148 14.74 1.39 -9.75
C ILE A 148 15.04 1.66 -11.23
N THR A 149 15.01 2.92 -11.60
CA THR A 149 15.18 3.37 -12.98
C THR A 149 16.51 4.06 -13.18
N THR A 150 16.81 4.48 -14.40
CA THR A 150 17.95 5.35 -14.68
C THR A 150 17.62 6.82 -14.41
N ASP A 151 16.38 7.26 -14.70
CA ASP A 151 16.04 8.69 -14.80
C ASP A 151 14.55 9.01 -14.56
N ILE A 152 13.74 8.04 -14.10
CA ILE A 152 12.28 8.24 -13.92
C ILE A 152 11.91 8.19 -12.44
N PHE A 153 11.25 9.26 -11.97
CA PHE A 153 10.48 9.25 -10.73
C PHE A 153 9.00 9.03 -11.02
N SER A 154 8.31 8.23 -10.19
CA SER A 154 6.87 8.12 -10.19
C SER A 154 6.34 7.79 -8.79
N LEU A 155 5.29 8.46 -8.35
CA LEU A 155 4.48 8.08 -7.19
C LEU A 155 3.42 7.06 -7.57
N ASP A 156 3.09 6.99 -8.85
CA ASP A 156 2.03 6.11 -9.34
C ASP A 156 2.42 4.65 -9.18
N GLY A 157 1.42 3.80 -8.98
CA GLY A 157 1.54 2.39 -9.25
C GLY A 157 2.06 2.18 -10.68
N ILE A 158 2.80 1.13 -10.90
CA ILE A 158 3.27 0.75 -12.23
C ILE A 158 2.47 -0.44 -12.72
N ASP A 159 2.37 -0.62 -14.03
CA ASP A 159 1.53 -1.66 -14.68
C ASP A 159 1.78 -3.08 -14.17
N ASN A 160 2.86 -3.27 -13.44
CA ASN A 160 3.25 -4.55 -12.85
C ASN A 160 2.87 -4.67 -11.36
N HIS A 161 2.11 -3.74 -10.82
CA HIS A 161 1.49 -3.92 -9.52
C HIS A 161 0.47 -5.05 -9.57
N PRO A 162 0.25 -5.78 -8.45
CA PRO A 162 -0.80 -6.78 -8.37
C PRO A 162 -2.16 -6.18 -8.71
N SER A 163 -3.03 -7.00 -9.30
CA SER A 163 -4.40 -6.61 -9.63
C SER A 163 -5.13 -6.03 -8.42
N GLY A 164 -5.77 -4.89 -8.63
CA GLY A 164 -6.46 -4.14 -7.59
C GLY A 164 -5.65 -2.96 -7.01
N TYR A 165 -4.38 -2.83 -7.39
CA TYR A 165 -3.55 -1.67 -7.03
C TYR A 165 -3.32 -0.72 -8.20
N GLU A 166 -3.56 -1.16 -9.43
CA GLU A 166 -3.30 -0.39 -10.64
C GLU A 166 -4.38 0.66 -10.91
N ASP A 167 -5.58 0.46 -10.42
CA ASP A 167 -6.72 1.33 -10.69
C ASP A 167 -7.31 1.91 -9.41
N LEU A 168 -6.72 2.99 -8.94
CA LEU A 168 -7.31 3.82 -7.89
C LEU A 168 -8.40 4.74 -8.41
N GLY A 169 -8.77 4.61 -9.67
CA GLY A 169 -9.77 5.43 -10.35
C GLY A 169 -9.23 6.81 -10.75
N SER A 170 -9.86 7.40 -11.75
CA SER A 170 -9.60 8.79 -12.11
C SER A 170 -10.48 9.72 -11.28
N TYR A 171 -9.86 10.70 -10.61
CA TYR A 171 -10.59 11.75 -9.92
C TYR A 171 -10.80 12.93 -10.85
N GLY A 172 -12.08 13.25 -11.13
CA GLY A 172 -12.45 14.44 -11.89
C GLY A 172 -12.47 15.66 -10.98
N THR A 173 -11.81 16.73 -11.38
CA THR A 173 -11.83 18.03 -10.68
C THR A 173 -13.21 18.67 -10.66
N ALA A 174 -14.08 18.29 -11.59
CA ALA A 174 -15.43 18.86 -11.70
C ALA A 174 -16.35 18.58 -10.50
N SER A 175 -16.10 17.50 -9.74
CA SER A 175 -16.88 17.17 -8.54
C SER A 175 -16.35 17.85 -7.28
N TRP A 176 -15.20 18.49 -7.33
CA TRP A 176 -14.53 19.14 -6.20
C TRP A 176 -14.49 20.67 -6.34
N ALA A 177 -14.78 21.18 -7.53
CA ALA A 177 -14.89 22.61 -7.72
C ALA A 177 -16.19 23.12 -7.08
N ASP A 178 -16.07 23.99 -6.11
CA ASP A 178 -17.21 24.81 -5.70
C ASP A 178 -17.64 25.65 -6.92
N PRO A 179 -18.87 25.51 -7.41
CA PRO A 179 -19.34 26.21 -8.60
C PRO A 179 -19.32 27.74 -8.47
N GLY A 180 -19.01 28.27 -7.29
CA GLY A 180 -18.84 29.70 -7.04
C GLY A 180 -17.38 30.18 -6.99
N ASN A 181 -16.40 29.30 -6.98
CA ASN A 181 -14.98 29.65 -6.92
C ASN A 181 -14.29 29.46 -8.28
N ALA A 182 -13.84 30.56 -8.86
CA ALA A 182 -13.11 30.57 -10.11
C ALA A 182 -11.62 30.14 -9.96
N ASP A 183 -11.16 29.94 -8.73
CA ASP A 183 -9.76 29.57 -8.45
C ASP A 183 -9.64 28.05 -8.52
N GLY A 184 -8.88 27.59 -9.50
CA GLY A 184 -8.74 26.19 -9.83
C GLY A 184 -8.25 25.32 -8.67
N PHE A 185 -8.64 24.07 -8.68
CA PHE A 185 -8.11 23.03 -7.79
C PHE A 185 -6.64 22.74 -8.13
N MET A 186 -5.78 22.72 -7.13
CA MET A 186 -4.36 22.42 -7.29
C MET A 186 -4.06 21.03 -6.71
N CYS A 187 -3.59 20.12 -7.57
CA CYS A 187 -3.01 18.86 -7.15
C CYS A 187 -1.49 19.00 -7.18
N ALA A 188 -0.80 18.59 -6.13
CA ALA A 188 0.64 18.59 -6.06
C ALA A 188 1.16 17.26 -5.53
N ASN A 189 2.18 16.73 -6.19
CA ASN A 189 2.98 15.62 -5.72
C ASN A 189 4.37 16.16 -5.34
N MET A 190 4.90 15.63 -4.24
CA MET A 190 6.24 16.00 -3.78
C MET A 190 7.24 14.91 -4.18
N TYR A 191 8.34 15.32 -4.76
CA TYR A 191 9.47 14.44 -5.06
C TYR A 191 10.70 14.93 -4.30
N HIS A 192 11.36 14.00 -3.61
CA HIS A 192 12.57 14.26 -2.89
C HIS A 192 13.80 13.90 -3.74
N PHE A 193 14.70 14.85 -3.93
CA PHE A 193 15.94 14.65 -4.65
C PHE A 193 17.10 14.59 -3.66
N ASN A 194 17.82 13.47 -3.62
CA ASN A 194 18.96 13.25 -2.74
C ASN A 194 20.21 14.02 -3.22
N GLN A 195 20.21 14.50 -4.45
CA GLN A 195 21.26 15.31 -5.04
C GLN A 195 20.69 16.32 -6.03
N THR A 196 21.51 17.27 -6.44
CA THR A 196 21.15 18.21 -7.51
C THR A 196 21.04 17.47 -8.84
N ASP A 197 19.90 17.65 -9.51
CA ASP A 197 19.62 17.04 -10.80
C ASP A 197 18.81 18.00 -11.68
N GLN A 198 18.63 17.63 -12.95
CA GLN A 198 17.89 18.43 -13.94
C GLN A 198 16.55 17.74 -14.27
N LEU A 199 15.45 18.45 -14.03
CA LEU A 199 14.13 18.01 -14.49
C LEU A 199 13.98 18.30 -15.98
N ASN A 200 13.94 17.25 -16.80
CA ASN A 200 13.83 17.37 -18.26
C ASN A 200 12.38 17.37 -18.75
N SER A 201 11.49 16.64 -18.07
CA SER A 201 10.07 16.57 -18.46
C SER A 201 9.21 16.14 -17.30
N VAL A 202 7.91 16.46 -17.39
CA VAL A 202 6.86 15.97 -16.53
C VAL A 202 5.82 15.28 -17.40
N LYS A 203 5.41 14.05 -17.03
CA LYS A 203 4.33 13.33 -17.70
C LYS A 203 3.15 13.27 -16.75
N VAL A 204 1.98 13.64 -17.23
CA VAL A 204 0.72 13.59 -16.49
C VAL A 204 -0.28 12.82 -17.34
N LEU A 205 -0.90 11.78 -16.74
CA LEU A 205 -2.00 11.08 -17.37
C LEU A 205 -3.30 11.88 -17.12
N LEU A 206 -3.90 12.35 -18.21
CA LEU A 206 -5.19 13.03 -18.16
C LEU A 206 -6.31 12.08 -18.56
N SER A 207 -7.41 12.07 -17.80
CA SER A 207 -8.60 11.30 -18.16
C SER A 207 -9.23 11.84 -19.42
N SER A 208 -9.61 10.95 -20.35
CA SER A 208 -10.33 11.31 -21.59
C SER A 208 -11.80 11.69 -21.38
N ALA A 209 -12.33 11.57 -20.16
CA ALA A 209 -13.75 11.81 -19.86
C ALA A 209 -14.12 13.28 -19.70
N GLY A 210 -13.19 14.22 -19.81
CA GLY A 210 -13.44 15.65 -19.72
C GLY A 210 -13.75 16.27 -21.08
N THR A 211 -15.01 16.55 -21.38
CA THR A 211 -15.35 17.50 -22.46
C THR A 211 -15.00 18.89 -21.96
N GLY A 212 -13.85 19.42 -22.33
CA GLY A 212 -13.48 20.81 -22.04
C GLY A 212 -12.14 21.06 -21.37
N SER A 213 -11.29 20.09 -21.23
CA SER A 213 -9.91 20.34 -20.79
C SER A 213 -9.07 20.88 -21.94
N ASN A 214 -8.89 22.19 -21.97
CA ASN A 214 -7.75 22.76 -22.65
C ASN A 214 -6.54 22.55 -21.72
N ALA A 215 -5.67 21.63 -22.08
CA ALA A 215 -4.35 21.51 -21.48
C ALA A 215 -3.42 22.56 -22.10
#